data_bfc528645022310c056079223a8d53b5
#
_entry.id   bfc528645022310c056079223a8d53b5
#
_cell.length_a   1.000
_cell.length_b   1.000
_cell.length_c   1.000
_cell.angle_alpha   90.00
_cell.angle_beta   90.00
_cell.angle_gamma   90.00
#
_symmetry.space_group_name_H-M   'P 1'
#
loop_
_entity.id
_entity.type
_entity.pdbx_description
1 polymer ?
#
loop_
_entity_poly.entity_id
_entity_poly.type
_entity_poly.pdbx_seq_one_letter_code
_entity_poly.pdbx_strand_id
1 'polypeptide(L)'
;PFTYAGTIEAYKLTSAMVTTEEYAQQNKYAHSLFVADYAVTHTISWGGLNDEGLIFGKNYASGGVDYTLRAPSVGSNYTGSGNSERGVPQSNEWDTMLNKDSGYIQNWNEMYSWGQDTVSVDASLRAIRGYTSARYWSSTTATNSYPDVGFRPVLEVLNSDTLGSGGL
;
A
#
# COMPACT_ATOMS: atom_id res chain seq x y z
N PRO A 1 4.38 -8.23 -13.85
CA PRO A 1 2.96 -8.56 -13.90
C PRO A 1 2.20 -8.02 -12.70
N PHE A 2 0.93 -7.70 -12.91
CA PHE A 2 0.03 -7.19 -11.88
C PHE A 2 -1.24 -8.03 -11.85
N THR A 3 -1.78 -8.21 -10.64
CA THR A 3 -3.05 -8.89 -10.43
C THR A 3 -4.12 -7.86 -10.08
N TYR A 4 -5.27 -7.93 -10.74
CA TYR A 4 -6.40 -7.07 -10.42
C TYR A 4 -6.96 -7.46 -9.04
N ALA A 5 -6.96 -6.53 -8.12
CA ALA A 5 -7.34 -6.75 -6.72
C ALA A 5 -8.68 -6.11 -6.34
N GLY A 6 -9.44 -5.67 -7.32
CA GLY A 6 -10.79 -5.18 -7.12
C GLY A 6 -10.87 -3.72 -6.70
N THR A 7 -12.02 -3.34 -6.20
CA THR A 7 -12.33 -1.97 -5.78
C THR A 7 -12.10 -1.80 -4.29
N ILE A 8 -11.45 -0.71 -3.95
CA ILE A 8 -11.27 -0.25 -2.57
C ILE A 8 -12.26 0.90 -2.36
N GLU A 9 -13.13 0.75 -1.38
CA GLU A 9 -14.11 1.77 -1.05
C GLU A 9 -13.45 2.93 -0.29
N ALA A 10 -14.05 4.11 -0.41
CA ALA A 10 -13.64 5.25 0.41
C ALA A 10 -13.86 4.93 1.90
N TYR A 11 -12.97 5.38 2.75
CA TYR A 11 -13.09 5.17 4.19
C TYR A 11 -12.60 6.39 4.95
N LYS A 12 -13.07 6.55 6.19
CA LYS A 12 -12.66 7.66 7.04
C LYS A 12 -11.42 7.30 7.84
N LEU A 13 -10.52 8.26 7.95
CA LEU A 13 -9.42 8.19 8.89
C LEU A 13 -9.89 8.64 10.27
N THR A 14 -9.31 8.04 11.29
CA THR A 14 -9.57 8.45 12.68
C THR A 14 -8.34 9.20 13.22
N SER A 15 -8.52 9.92 14.32
CA SER A 15 -7.43 10.64 14.96
C SER A 15 -6.34 9.73 15.53
N ALA A 16 -6.62 8.44 15.67
CA ALA A 16 -5.64 7.45 16.13
C ALA A 16 -4.63 7.05 15.04
N MET A 17 -4.88 7.44 13.80
CA MET A 17 -4.02 7.07 12.68
C MET A 17 -3.06 8.21 12.35
N VAL A 18 -1.81 7.84 12.06
CA VAL A 18 -0.84 8.78 11.54
C VAL A 18 -0.75 8.56 10.04
N THR A 19 -1.17 9.56 9.27
CA THR A 19 -1.16 9.49 7.82
C THR A 19 -0.56 10.75 7.26
N THR A 20 -0.13 10.67 6.02
CA THR A 20 0.28 11.83 5.25
C THR A 20 -0.95 12.44 4.57
N GLU A 21 -0.79 13.65 4.06
CA GLU A 21 -1.83 14.32 3.29
C GLU A 21 -2.23 13.50 2.05
N GLU A 22 -1.26 12.93 1.38
CA GLU A 22 -1.48 12.11 0.18
C GLU A 22 -2.30 10.88 0.51
N TYR A 23 -1.97 10.22 1.59
CA TYR A 23 -2.75 9.08 2.07
C TYR A 23 -4.19 9.48 2.37
N ALA A 24 -4.37 10.62 3.05
CA ALA A 24 -5.70 11.14 3.34
C ALA A 24 -6.49 11.46 2.07
N GLN A 25 -5.83 11.89 1.02
CA GLN A 25 -6.49 12.14 -0.26
C GLN A 25 -6.99 10.85 -0.90
N GLN A 26 -6.19 9.79 -0.87
CA GLN A 26 -6.52 8.53 -1.53
C GLN A 26 -7.76 7.86 -0.96
N ASN A 27 -7.99 7.95 0.34
CA ASN A 27 -9.11 7.25 0.95
C ASN A 27 -10.46 7.97 0.78
N LYS A 28 -10.48 9.13 0.16
CA LYS A 28 -11.73 9.86 -0.12
C LYS A 28 -12.54 9.29 -1.27
N TYR A 29 -11.93 8.47 -2.12
CA TYR A 29 -12.54 8.01 -3.35
C TYR A 29 -12.43 6.49 -3.46
N ALA A 30 -13.48 5.88 -3.99
CA ALA A 30 -13.41 4.50 -4.41
C ALA A 30 -12.47 4.39 -5.62
N HIS A 31 -11.62 3.38 -5.62
CA HIS A 31 -10.66 3.18 -6.70
C HIS A 31 -10.38 1.70 -6.90
N SER A 32 -9.93 1.36 -8.08
CA SER A 32 -9.55 0.00 -8.41
C SER A 32 -8.03 -0.15 -8.31
N LEU A 33 -7.58 -1.30 -7.83
CA LEU A 33 -6.15 -1.59 -7.68
C LEU A 33 -5.75 -2.82 -8.48
N PHE A 34 -4.55 -2.73 -9.04
CA PHE A 34 -3.78 -3.86 -9.54
C PHE A 34 -2.52 -3.92 -8.69
N VAL A 35 -2.24 -5.06 -8.08
CA VAL A 35 -1.07 -5.24 -7.22
C VAL A 35 0.01 -6.01 -7.96
N ALA A 36 1.26 -5.59 -7.81
CA ALA A 36 2.39 -6.31 -8.40
C ALA A 36 2.49 -7.72 -7.79
N ASP A 37 2.74 -8.70 -8.63
CA ASP A 37 2.82 -10.11 -8.21
C ASP A 37 4.02 -10.37 -7.30
N TYR A 38 5.04 -9.53 -7.37
CA TYR A 38 6.22 -9.60 -6.52
C TYR A 38 6.85 -8.22 -6.39
N ALA A 39 7.78 -8.07 -5.45
CA ALA A 39 8.55 -6.84 -5.31
C ALA A 39 9.37 -6.61 -6.59
N VAL A 40 9.22 -5.44 -7.19
CA VAL A 40 9.92 -5.13 -8.45
C VAL A 40 11.37 -4.71 -8.19
N THR A 41 11.68 -4.32 -6.96
CA THR A 41 13.05 -4.01 -6.52
C THR A 41 13.13 -4.21 -5.01
N HIS A 42 14.34 -4.30 -4.49
CA HIS A 42 14.61 -4.36 -3.06
C HIS A 42 15.94 -3.63 -2.76
N THR A 43 16.32 -3.60 -1.50
CA THR A 43 17.54 -2.90 -1.07
C THR A 43 17.46 -1.41 -1.44
N ILE A 44 16.29 -0.84 -1.21
CA ILE A 44 16.01 0.57 -1.40
C ILE A 44 15.23 1.07 -0.19
N SER A 45 15.59 2.26 0.31
CA SER A 45 14.91 2.84 1.46
C SER A 45 13.56 3.44 1.07
N TRP A 46 12.67 3.57 2.07
CA TRP A 46 11.41 4.29 1.90
C TRP A 46 11.68 5.72 1.42
N GLY A 47 12.67 6.38 2.04
CA GLY A 47 13.03 7.74 1.65
C GLY A 47 13.50 7.84 0.20
N GLY A 48 14.27 6.86 -0.26
CA GLY A 48 14.70 6.82 -1.66
C GLY A 48 13.53 6.65 -2.62
N LEU A 49 12.57 5.79 -2.29
CA LEU A 49 11.36 5.64 -3.08
C LEU A 49 10.52 6.92 -3.08
N ASN A 50 10.40 7.57 -1.93
CA ASN A 50 9.63 8.81 -1.81
C ASN A 50 10.26 9.94 -2.59
N ASP A 51 11.59 10.04 -2.62
CA ASP A 51 12.30 11.04 -3.41
C ASP A 51 12.00 10.90 -4.91
N GLU A 52 11.72 9.68 -5.36
CA GLU A 52 11.34 9.40 -6.75
C GLU A 52 9.82 9.53 -6.99
N GLY A 53 9.04 9.90 -5.99
CA GLY A 53 7.60 10.03 -6.08
C GLY A 53 6.84 8.70 -6.09
N LEU A 54 7.50 7.60 -5.72
CA LEU A 54 6.94 6.25 -5.86
C LEU A 54 6.10 5.81 -4.67
N ILE A 55 6.20 6.49 -3.54
CA ILE A 55 5.40 6.13 -2.36
C ILE A 55 3.96 6.60 -2.53
N PHE A 56 3.76 7.86 -2.89
CA PHE A 56 2.41 8.46 -2.94
C PHE A 56 1.82 8.56 -4.34
N GLY A 57 2.62 8.47 -5.36
CA GLY A 57 2.09 8.30 -6.68
C GLY A 57 2.85 8.99 -7.79
N LYS A 58 2.96 8.27 -8.89
CA LYS A 58 3.58 8.73 -10.12
C LYS A 58 2.71 8.23 -11.28
N ASN A 59 2.52 9.08 -12.28
CA ASN A 59 1.73 8.69 -13.44
C ASN A 59 2.39 7.55 -14.20
N TYR A 60 1.57 6.57 -14.56
CA TYR A 60 1.99 5.43 -15.36
C TYR A 60 0.91 5.14 -16.40
N ALA A 61 1.22 5.32 -17.67
CA ALA A 61 0.27 5.07 -18.76
C ALA A 61 0.55 3.71 -19.40
N SER A 62 -0.50 2.95 -19.62
CA SER A 62 -0.40 1.65 -20.29
C SER A 62 -1.71 1.32 -20.99
N GLY A 63 -1.63 0.93 -22.26
CA GLY A 63 -2.81 0.53 -23.01
C GLY A 63 -3.88 1.61 -23.13
N GLY A 64 -3.50 2.88 -23.14
CA GLY A 64 -4.44 4.00 -23.20
C GLY A 64 -5.11 4.34 -21.88
N VAL A 65 -4.69 3.74 -20.78
CA VAL A 65 -5.21 4.00 -19.45
C VAL A 65 -4.13 4.67 -18.60
N ASP A 66 -4.53 5.70 -17.88
CA ASP A 66 -3.66 6.40 -16.94
C ASP A 66 -3.84 5.80 -15.54
N TYR A 67 -2.75 5.28 -14.99
CA TYR A 67 -2.69 4.74 -13.64
C TYR A 67 -1.85 5.65 -12.76
N THR A 68 -2.05 5.55 -11.46
CA THR A 68 -1.10 6.06 -10.46
C THR A 68 -0.31 4.87 -9.93
N LEU A 69 1.00 4.88 -10.14
CA LEU A 69 1.91 3.88 -9.61
C LEU A 69 2.41 4.36 -8.26
N ARG A 70 2.18 3.58 -7.21
CA ARG A 70 2.53 3.96 -5.84
C ARG A 70 2.65 2.75 -4.92
N ALA A 71 3.12 2.99 -3.69
CA ALA A 71 3.02 1.99 -2.64
C ALA A 71 1.57 1.87 -2.16
N PRO A 72 1.16 0.70 -1.67
CA PRO A 72 -0.16 0.55 -1.05
C PRO A 72 -0.20 1.15 0.34
N SER A 73 -1.40 1.50 0.82
CA SER A 73 -1.61 1.75 2.24
C SER A 73 -1.69 0.41 2.97
N VAL A 74 -1.08 0.34 4.15
CA VAL A 74 -0.90 -0.95 4.85
C VAL A 74 -1.22 -0.89 6.35
N GLY A 75 -1.60 0.29 6.83
CA GLY A 75 -1.87 0.52 8.25
C GLY A 75 -0.70 1.17 8.97
N SER A 76 -1.01 2.05 9.93
CA SER A 76 -0.04 2.82 10.69
C SER A 76 0.42 2.13 11.98
N ASN A 77 -0.23 1.05 12.34
CA ASN A 77 0.11 0.20 13.47
C ASN A 77 -0.50 -1.18 13.22
N TYR A 78 -0.30 -2.09 14.12
CA TYR A 78 -0.84 -3.45 13.95
C TYR A 78 -1.87 -3.79 15.01
N THR A 79 -2.71 -4.76 14.69
CA THR A 79 -3.59 -5.44 15.64
C THR A 79 -3.41 -6.94 15.47
N GLY A 80 -3.51 -7.68 16.57
CA GLY A 80 -3.28 -9.12 16.56
C GLY A 80 -1.82 -9.45 16.80
N SER A 81 -1.44 -10.67 16.51
CA SER A 81 -0.07 -11.14 16.73
C SER A 81 0.32 -12.19 15.69
N GLY A 82 1.62 -12.24 15.42
CA GLY A 82 2.20 -13.21 14.50
C GLY A 82 1.60 -13.12 13.11
N ASN A 83 1.33 -14.26 12.52
CA ASN A 83 0.85 -14.34 11.13
C ASN A 83 -0.56 -13.81 10.92
N SER A 84 -1.27 -13.47 12.01
CA SER A 84 -2.62 -12.95 11.96
C SER A 84 -2.68 -11.43 12.06
N GLU A 85 -1.54 -10.76 12.11
CA GLU A 85 -1.50 -9.31 12.28
C GLU A 85 -2.22 -8.60 11.15
N ARG A 86 -2.86 -7.49 11.49
CA ARG A 86 -3.53 -6.60 10.56
C ARG A 86 -3.11 -5.18 10.86
N GLY A 87 -3.23 -4.32 9.86
CA GLY A 87 -2.97 -2.90 10.05
C GLY A 87 -4.14 -2.17 10.69
N VAL A 88 -3.87 -1.01 11.27
CA VAL A 88 -4.87 -0.06 11.74
C VAL A 88 -4.76 1.18 10.86
N PRO A 89 -5.78 1.56 10.14
CA PRO A 89 -7.13 0.96 10.08
C PRO A 89 -7.12 -0.36 9.31
N GLN A 90 -8.03 -1.24 9.64
CA GLN A 90 -8.20 -2.49 8.90
C GLN A 90 -8.77 -2.28 7.49
N SER A 91 -9.28 -1.08 7.23
CA SER A 91 -9.71 -0.65 5.91
C SER A 91 -8.56 -0.27 4.98
N ASN A 92 -7.31 -0.35 5.44
CA ASN A 92 -6.15 -0.13 4.57
C ASN A 92 -6.20 -1.06 3.35
N GLU A 93 -5.52 -0.66 2.28
CA GLU A 93 -5.60 -1.37 1.02
C GLU A 93 -5.08 -2.79 1.09
N TRP A 94 -3.96 -2.99 1.80
CA TRP A 94 -3.35 -4.32 1.92
C TRP A 94 -4.31 -5.34 2.55
N ASP A 95 -4.88 -5.00 3.70
CA ASP A 95 -5.81 -5.89 4.38
C ASP A 95 -7.11 -6.05 3.60
N THR A 96 -7.58 -4.99 2.94
CA THR A 96 -8.78 -5.06 2.11
C THR A 96 -8.59 -6.03 0.94
N MET A 97 -7.43 -5.99 0.28
CA MET A 97 -7.11 -6.94 -0.79
C MET A 97 -7.11 -8.38 -0.27
N LEU A 98 -6.44 -8.62 0.86
CA LEU A 98 -6.37 -9.97 1.45
C LEU A 98 -7.72 -10.47 1.96
N ASN A 99 -8.59 -9.57 2.40
CA ASN A 99 -9.94 -9.94 2.81
C ASN A 99 -10.81 -10.38 1.62
N LYS A 100 -10.54 -9.83 0.45
CA LYS A 100 -11.24 -10.24 -0.78
C LYS A 100 -10.75 -11.60 -1.27
N ASP A 101 -9.43 -11.77 -1.33
CA ASP A 101 -8.81 -13.01 -1.78
C ASP A 101 -7.36 -13.02 -1.30
N SER A 102 -7.00 -14.03 -0.50
CA SER A 102 -5.65 -14.16 0.02
C SER A 102 -4.60 -14.35 -1.07
N GLY A 103 -4.99 -14.79 -2.25
CA GLY A 103 -4.10 -14.99 -3.40
C GLY A 103 -3.76 -13.71 -4.16
N TYR A 104 -4.40 -12.59 -3.86
CA TYR A 104 -4.08 -11.33 -4.54
C TYR A 104 -2.66 -10.86 -4.25
N ILE A 105 -2.15 -11.16 -3.06
CA ILE A 105 -0.77 -10.80 -2.71
C ILE A 105 0.07 -12.08 -2.71
N GLN A 106 0.92 -12.18 -3.72
CA GLN A 106 1.75 -13.34 -3.99
C GLN A 106 3.21 -13.05 -3.67
N ASN A 107 4.02 -14.09 -3.57
CA ASN A 107 5.48 -13.97 -3.42
C ASN A 107 5.89 -13.08 -2.23
N TRP A 108 5.11 -13.17 -1.15
CA TRP A 108 5.38 -12.44 0.08
C TRP A 108 6.45 -13.12 0.95
N ASN A 109 6.74 -14.39 0.70
CA ASN A 109 7.66 -15.18 1.52
C ASN A 109 9.06 -14.60 1.46
N GLU A 110 9.64 -14.38 2.63
CA GLU A 110 10.99 -13.83 2.81
C GLU A 110 11.22 -12.46 2.16
N MET A 111 10.15 -11.73 1.86
CA MET A 111 10.22 -10.38 1.31
C MET A 111 9.13 -9.50 1.91
N TYR A 112 9.53 -8.48 2.65
CA TYR A 112 8.62 -7.41 3.08
C TYR A 112 8.35 -6.46 1.93
N SER A 113 7.20 -5.80 1.99
CA SER A 113 6.85 -4.73 1.05
C SER A 113 6.64 -3.42 1.81
N TRP A 114 7.27 -2.35 1.34
CA TRP A 114 7.06 -1.02 1.89
C TRP A 114 5.60 -0.59 1.71
N GLY A 115 5.00 -0.06 2.79
CA GLY A 115 3.73 0.65 2.72
C GLY A 115 3.93 2.15 2.75
N GLN A 116 2.84 2.89 2.55
CA GLN A 116 2.87 4.36 2.63
C GLN A 116 3.01 4.87 4.05
N ASP A 117 2.62 4.09 5.03
CA ASP A 117 2.20 4.56 6.35
C ASP A 117 3.38 4.80 7.27
N THR A 118 3.40 5.97 7.88
CA THR A 118 4.24 6.26 9.04
C THR A 118 3.66 5.51 10.24
N VAL A 119 4.53 4.92 11.05
CA VAL A 119 4.10 4.19 12.25
C VAL A 119 3.57 5.20 13.27
N SER A 120 2.40 4.91 13.85
CA SER A 120 1.68 5.86 14.71
C SER A 120 2.41 6.20 16.00
N VAL A 121 3.30 5.33 16.47
CA VAL A 121 4.04 5.53 17.73
C VAL A 121 5.48 5.98 17.52
N ASP A 122 5.97 5.99 16.28
CA ASP A 122 7.35 6.40 15.99
C ASP A 122 7.45 6.91 14.54
N ALA A 123 7.60 8.23 14.41
CA ALA A 123 7.63 8.89 13.11
C ALA A 123 8.86 8.54 12.25
N SER A 124 9.89 7.94 12.83
CA SER A 124 11.07 7.49 12.06
C SER A 124 10.84 6.16 11.34
N LEU A 125 9.78 5.45 11.70
CA LEU A 125 9.48 4.13 11.17
C LEU A 125 8.39 4.18 10.10
N ARG A 126 8.47 3.25 9.16
CA ARG A 126 7.45 3.03 8.13
C ARG A 126 6.97 1.60 8.18
N ALA A 127 5.69 1.42 7.92
CA ALA A 127 5.06 0.11 7.97
C ALA A 127 5.47 -0.75 6.78
N ILE A 128 5.68 -2.03 7.05
CA ILE A 128 6.00 -3.05 6.04
C ILE A 128 5.12 -4.27 6.27
N ARG A 129 4.82 -5.00 5.20
CA ARG A 129 3.96 -6.17 5.25
C ARG A 129 4.61 -7.35 4.53
N GLY A 130 4.25 -8.55 4.97
CA GLY A 130 4.70 -9.79 4.32
C GLY A 130 5.80 -10.50 5.09
N TYR A 131 6.65 -11.23 4.39
CA TYR A 131 7.79 -12.02 4.85
C TYR A 131 7.39 -13.33 5.53
N THR A 132 6.82 -13.28 6.72
CA THR A 132 6.42 -14.48 7.49
C THR A 132 5.09 -15.05 6.98
N SER A 133 4.18 -14.15 6.64
CA SER A 133 2.89 -14.46 6.02
C SER A 133 2.44 -13.27 5.21
N ALA A 134 1.43 -13.45 4.37
CA ALA A 134 0.90 -12.34 3.58
C ALA A 134 0.39 -11.20 4.48
N ARG A 135 -0.15 -11.51 5.66
CA ARG A 135 -0.73 -10.52 6.58
C ARG A 135 0.25 -9.92 7.57
N TYR A 136 1.42 -10.49 7.71
CA TYR A 136 2.35 -10.03 8.75
C TYR A 136 2.63 -8.54 8.62
N TRP A 137 2.45 -7.82 9.74
CA TRP A 137 2.73 -6.38 9.83
C TRP A 137 3.99 -6.17 10.65
N SER A 138 4.89 -5.35 10.17
CA SER A 138 6.08 -4.94 10.90
C SER A 138 6.42 -3.49 10.53
N SER A 139 7.56 -3.02 10.99
CA SER A 139 8.03 -1.67 10.68
C SER A 139 9.54 -1.62 10.70
N THR A 140 10.08 -0.65 9.98
CA THR A 140 11.53 -0.40 9.98
C THR A 140 11.81 1.05 9.61
N THR A 141 13.06 1.47 9.75
CA THR A 141 13.44 2.87 9.55
C THR A 141 13.31 3.29 8.10
N ALA A 142 12.79 4.51 7.91
CA ALA A 142 12.55 5.08 6.58
C ALA A 142 13.83 5.36 5.80
N THR A 143 14.96 5.52 6.50
CA THR A 143 16.22 5.97 5.90
C THR A 143 17.15 4.84 5.51
N ASN A 144 16.88 3.61 5.98
CA ASN A 144 17.76 2.47 5.71
C ASN A 144 17.20 1.61 4.58
N SER A 145 18.11 0.96 3.86
CA SER A 145 17.76 -0.05 2.87
C SER A 145 18.08 -1.44 3.40
N TYR A 146 17.25 -2.40 3.05
CA TYR A 146 17.37 -3.78 3.50
C TYR A 146 17.14 -4.73 2.33
N PRO A 147 17.92 -5.82 2.23
CA PRO A 147 17.74 -6.76 1.11
C PRO A 147 16.42 -7.52 1.15
N ASP A 148 15.78 -7.58 2.32
CA ASP A 148 14.49 -8.27 2.51
C ASP A 148 13.28 -7.32 2.56
N VAL A 149 13.47 -6.04 2.25
CA VAL A 149 12.39 -5.07 2.13
C VAL A 149 12.41 -4.47 0.73
N GLY A 150 11.34 -4.69 0.01
CA GLY A 150 11.23 -4.29 -1.38
C GLY A 150 10.07 -3.37 -1.67
N PHE A 151 9.99 -2.96 -2.92
CA PHE A 151 8.91 -2.15 -3.43
C PHE A 151 7.96 -3.03 -4.23
N ARG A 152 6.75 -3.19 -3.72
CA ARG A 152 5.64 -3.87 -4.39
C ARG A 152 4.60 -2.82 -4.71
N PRO A 153 4.64 -2.24 -5.91
CA PRO A 153 3.69 -1.17 -6.24
C PRO A 153 2.29 -1.69 -6.48
N VAL A 154 1.34 -0.78 -6.33
CA VAL A 154 0.00 -0.94 -6.86
C VAL A 154 -0.19 0.07 -7.99
N LEU A 155 -1.05 -0.29 -8.94
CA LEU A 155 -1.56 0.63 -9.96
C LEU A 155 -2.99 0.97 -9.57
N GLU A 156 -3.24 2.27 -9.42
CA GLU A 156 -4.54 2.79 -9.03
C GLU A 156 -5.23 3.43 -10.22
N VAL A 157 -6.53 3.17 -10.34
CA VAL A 157 -7.38 3.92 -11.24
C VAL A 157 -8.66 4.28 -10.51
N LEU A 158 -9.09 5.55 -10.61
CA LEU A 158 -10.35 5.98 -10.00
C LEU A 158 -11.52 5.30 -10.73
N ASN A 159 -12.53 4.91 -9.96
CA ASN A 159 -13.70 4.29 -10.55
C ASN A 159 -14.44 5.27 -11.46
N SER A 160 -14.97 4.74 -12.56
CA SER A 160 -15.70 5.54 -13.54
C SER A 160 -16.91 6.25 -12.91
N ASP A 161 -17.56 5.63 -11.92
CA ASP A 161 -18.69 6.26 -11.22
C ASP A 161 -18.24 7.49 -10.43
N THR A 162 -17.05 7.45 -9.83
CA THR A 162 -16.48 8.59 -9.12
C THR A 162 -16.17 9.72 -10.10
N LEU A 163 -15.64 9.40 -11.25
CA LEU A 163 -15.31 10.36 -12.30
C LEU A 163 -16.54 10.84 -13.04
N GLY A 164 -17.43 9.90 -13.39
CA GLY A 164 -18.54 10.15 -14.28
C GLY A 164 -19.55 11.13 -13.75
N SER A 165 -19.85 11.06 -12.45
CA SER A 165 -20.84 11.96 -11.86
C SER A 165 -20.42 13.41 -11.88
N GLY A 166 -19.13 13.69 -11.99
CA GLY A 166 -18.61 15.05 -11.93
C GLY A 166 -17.83 15.48 -13.15
N GLY A 167 -17.31 14.58 -13.91
CA GLY A 167 -16.31 14.90 -14.91
C GLY A 167 -16.60 14.46 -16.33
N LEU A 168 -17.58 13.65 -16.49
CA LEU A 168 -17.85 13.10 -17.83
C LEU A 168 -19.23 13.41 -18.32
#